data_c2548fb510aa63c1c7430ebca52cab1c
#
_entry.id   c2548fb510aa63c1c7430ebca52cab1c
#
_cell.length_a   1.000
_cell.length_b   1.000
_cell.length_c   1.000
_cell.angle_alpha   90.00
_cell.angle_beta   90.00
_cell.angle_gamma   90.00
#
_symmetry.space_group_name_H-M   'P 1'
#
loop_
_entity.id
_entity.type
_entity.pdbx_description
1 polymer ?
#
loop_
_entity_poly.entity_id
_entity_poly.type
_entity_poly.pdbx_seq_one_letter_code
_entity_poly.pdbx_strand_id
1 'polypeptide(L)'
;METCAAAAFGDILGNLLLRGIDNRDALSLRRAKFVLARHLSKHSHMAIIMAARTVREVLVHLADQRCGFCAGQQFIRQESSVRACPTCEGSGLAGRLPVHWRKYHMLVLRVAQSAMGRALAQARAAATG
;
A
#
# COMPACT_ATOMS: atom_id res chain seq x y z
N MET A 1 15.21 12.01 -7.76
CA MET A 1 15.23 11.07 -8.89
C MET A 1 15.21 9.64 -8.35
N GLU A 2 14.21 8.87 -8.71
CA GLU A 2 14.17 7.46 -8.31
C GLU A 2 15.23 6.67 -9.04
N THR A 3 15.95 5.82 -8.31
CA THR A 3 16.86 4.87 -8.93
C THR A 3 16.06 3.75 -9.59
N CYS A 4 16.67 3.05 -10.56
CA CYS A 4 16.03 1.88 -11.17
C CYS A 4 15.67 0.81 -10.12
N ALA A 5 16.50 0.65 -9.09
CA ALA A 5 16.23 -0.29 -8.00
C ALA A 5 14.99 0.11 -7.20
N ALA A 6 14.80 1.41 -6.91
CA ALA A 6 13.62 1.88 -6.18
C ALA A 6 12.34 1.71 -6.99
N ALA A 7 12.40 2.01 -8.31
CA ALA A 7 11.25 1.82 -9.19
C ALA A 7 10.87 0.34 -9.29
N ALA A 8 11.85 -0.55 -9.46
CA ALA A 8 11.60 -1.99 -9.51
C ALA A 8 11.00 -2.52 -8.22
N PHE A 9 11.47 -2.04 -7.06
CA PHE A 9 10.91 -2.40 -5.76
C PHE A 9 9.43 -2.02 -5.69
N GLY A 10 9.09 -0.78 -6.06
CA GLY A 10 7.72 -0.30 -6.03
C GLY A 10 6.80 -1.08 -6.96
N ASP A 11 7.27 -1.44 -8.15
CA ASP A 11 6.49 -2.19 -9.12
C ASP A 11 6.21 -3.62 -8.63
N ILE A 12 7.21 -4.30 -8.07
CA ILE A 12 7.06 -5.64 -7.52
C ILE A 12 6.09 -5.61 -6.35
N LEU A 13 6.29 -4.70 -5.41
CA LEU A 13 5.45 -4.58 -4.23
C LEU A 13 4.01 -4.25 -4.60
N GLY A 14 3.81 -3.30 -5.51
CA GLY A 14 2.47 -2.91 -5.94
C GLY A 14 1.68 -4.07 -6.52
N ASN A 15 2.30 -4.87 -7.39
CA ASN A 15 1.66 -6.03 -7.98
C ASN A 15 1.34 -7.12 -6.94
N LEU A 16 2.27 -7.37 -6.00
CA LEU A 16 2.02 -8.32 -4.92
C LEU A 16 0.86 -7.89 -4.03
N LEU A 17 0.79 -6.60 -3.71
CA LEU A 17 -0.27 -6.07 -2.87
C LEU A 17 -1.63 -6.12 -3.57
N LEU A 18 -1.70 -5.79 -4.85
CA LEU A 18 -2.94 -5.88 -5.60
C LEU A 18 -3.44 -7.32 -5.66
N ARG A 19 -2.56 -8.29 -5.95
CA ARG A 19 -2.95 -9.70 -5.96
C ARG A 19 -3.35 -10.18 -4.57
N GLY A 20 -2.58 -9.82 -3.56
CA GLY A 20 -2.82 -10.28 -2.19
C GLY A 20 -4.07 -9.71 -1.56
N ILE A 21 -4.34 -8.43 -1.79
CA ILE A 21 -5.47 -7.73 -1.17
C ILE A 21 -6.72 -7.82 -2.06
N ASP A 22 -6.62 -7.42 -3.33
CA ASP A 22 -7.78 -7.38 -4.22
C ASP A 22 -8.23 -8.76 -4.67
N ASN A 23 -7.29 -9.64 -5.01
CA ASN A 23 -7.59 -10.98 -5.49
C ASN A 23 -7.51 -12.04 -4.40
N ARG A 24 -7.22 -11.64 -3.17
CA ARG A 24 -7.12 -12.52 -1.99
C ARG A 24 -6.14 -13.69 -2.19
N ASP A 25 -5.05 -13.42 -2.90
CA ASP A 25 -3.99 -14.41 -3.09
C ASP A 25 -3.07 -14.41 -1.86
N ALA A 26 -3.21 -15.43 -1.04
CA ALA A 26 -2.46 -15.55 0.22
C ALA A 26 -0.95 -15.59 0.01
N LEU A 27 -0.48 -16.21 -1.06
CA LEU A 27 0.96 -16.29 -1.35
C LEU A 27 1.52 -14.93 -1.72
N SER A 28 0.82 -14.17 -2.56
CA SER A 28 1.23 -12.81 -2.93
C SER A 28 1.26 -11.89 -1.71
N LEU A 29 0.26 -12.01 -0.83
CA LEU A 29 0.21 -11.21 0.39
C LEU A 29 1.37 -11.56 1.34
N ARG A 30 1.70 -12.83 1.46
CA ARG A 30 2.84 -13.29 2.27
C ARG A 30 4.15 -12.74 1.72
N ARG A 31 4.32 -12.75 0.40
CA ARG A 31 5.50 -12.19 -0.25
C ARG A 31 5.59 -10.67 -0.05
N ALA A 32 4.47 -9.97 -0.15
CA ALA A 32 4.41 -8.54 0.10
C ALA A 32 4.83 -8.21 1.53
N LYS A 33 4.34 -8.98 2.51
CA LYS A 33 4.72 -8.81 3.91
C LYS A 33 6.23 -8.98 4.10
N PHE A 34 6.81 -10.00 3.48
CA PHE A 34 8.25 -10.26 3.57
C PHE A 34 9.06 -9.12 2.97
N VAL A 35 8.68 -8.65 1.78
CA VAL A 35 9.36 -7.55 1.08
C VAL A 35 9.31 -6.27 1.92
N LEU A 36 8.13 -5.93 2.43
CA LEU A 36 7.95 -4.73 3.27
C LEU A 36 8.69 -4.83 4.59
N ALA A 37 8.68 -6.01 5.24
CA ALA A 37 9.36 -6.20 6.51
C ALA A 37 10.88 -6.02 6.35
N ARG A 38 11.45 -6.58 5.29
CA ARG A 38 12.88 -6.41 5.00
C ARG A 38 13.21 -4.95 4.69
N HIS A 39 12.37 -4.28 3.93
CA HIS A 39 12.56 -2.88 3.61
C HIS A 39 12.54 -2.02 4.87
N LEU A 40 11.53 -2.21 5.71
CA LEU A 40 11.40 -1.48 6.97
C LEU A 40 12.58 -1.74 7.91
N SER A 41 12.96 -3.00 8.07
CA SER A 41 14.09 -3.39 8.92
C SER A 41 15.39 -2.73 8.45
N LYS A 42 15.64 -2.76 7.15
CA LYS A 42 16.86 -2.20 6.57
C LYS A 42 16.93 -0.68 6.73
N HIS A 43 15.83 0.02 6.49
CA HIS A 43 15.84 1.49 6.47
C HIS A 43 15.64 2.13 7.84
N SER A 44 15.02 1.42 8.79
CA SER A 44 14.79 1.96 10.13
C SER A 44 15.68 1.33 11.20
N HIS A 45 16.54 0.40 10.83
CA HIS A 45 17.40 -0.37 11.76
C HIS A 45 16.59 -1.12 12.82
N MET A 46 15.34 -1.44 12.49
CA MET A 46 14.45 -2.19 13.37
C MET A 46 14.74 -3.69 13.23
N ALA A 47 14.63 -4.44 14.33
CA ALA A 47 14.74 -5.89 14.26
C ALA A 47 13.67 -6.47 13.34
N ILE A 48 14.03 -7.48 12.55
CA ILE A 48 13.13 -8.04 11.53
C ILE A 48 11.81 -8.55 12.12
N ILE A 49 11.83 -9.09 13.33
CA ILE A 49 10.63 -9.57 14.02
C ILE A 49 9.65 -8.41 14.27
N MET A 50 10.18 -7.27 14.74
CA MET A 50 9.39 -6.09 15.00
C MET A 50 8.87 -5.47 13.71
N ALA A 51 9.70 -5.45 12.67
CA ALA A 51 9.30 -4.97 11.35
C ALA A 51 8.18 -5.84 10.78
N ALA A 52 8.29 -7.14 10.89
CA ALA A 52 7.27 -8.07 10.42
C ALA A 52 5.94 -7.88 11.14
N ARG A 53 5.96 -7.63 12.44
CA ARG A 53 4.75 -7.35 13.22
C ARG A 53 4.08 -6.05 12.76
N THR A 54 4.86 -5.00 12.60
CA THR A 54 4.35 -3.71 12.13
C THR A 54 3.71 -3.82 10.76
N VAL A 55 4.38 -4.49 9.83
CA VAL A 55 3.87 -4.70 8.47
C VAL A 55 2.57 -5.51 8.49
N ARG A 56 2.55 -6.58 9.28
CA ARG A 56 1.35 -7.42 9.41
C ARG A 56 0.15 -6.61 9.89
N GLU A 57 0.33 -5.80 10.93
CA GLU A 57 -0.75 -4.96 11.47
C GLU A 57 -1.29 -3.99 10.40
N VAL A 58 -0.40 -3.36 9.66
CA VAL A 58 -0.80 -2.41 8.61
C VAL A 58 -1.53 -3.11 7.47
N LEU A 59 -1.00 -4.21 6.97
CA LEU A 59 -1.61 -4.89 5.81
C LEU A 59 -2.94 -5.56 6.15
N VAL A 60 -3.08 -6.13 7.35
CA VAL A 60 -4.36 -6.67 7.81
C VAL A 60 -5.39 -5.55 7.89
N HIS A 61 -5.03 -4.42 8.46
CA HIS A 61 -5.94 -3.27 8.56
C HIS A 61 -6.31 -2.73 7.18
N LEU A 62 -5.34 -2.60 6.29
CA LEU A 62 -5.58 -2.13 4.92
C LEU A 62 -6.52 -3.07 4.15
N ALA A 63 -6.35 -4.37 4.31
CA ALA A 63 -7.22 -5.34 3.65
C ALA A 63 -8.65 -5.30 4.17
N ASP A 64 -8.82 -5.16 5.49
CA ASP A 64 -10.14 -5.22 6.15
C ASP A 64 -10.86 -3.87 6.17
N GLN A 65 -10.13 -2.77 6.23
CA GLN A 65 -10.67 -1.43 6.44
C GLN A 65 -10.42 -0.49 5.25
N ARG A 66 -10.24 -1.04 4.07
CA ARG A 66 -10.04 -0.25 2.87
C ARG A 66 -11.29 0.55 2.52
N CYS A 67 -11.11 1.83 2.16
CA CYS A 67 -12.22 2.66 1.74
C CYS A 67 -12.88 2.08 0.49
N GLY A 68 -14.19 1.80 0.55
CA GLY A 68 -14.92 1.22 -0.56
C GLY A 68 -15.14 2.16 -1.72
N PHE A 69 -15.14 3.48 -1.47
CA PHE A 69 -15.37 4.47 -2.52
C PHE A 69 -14.16 4.63 -3.44
N CYS A 70 -12.96 4.77 -2.86
CA CYS A 70 -11.73 4.91 -3.65
C CYS A 70 -10.94 3.62 -3.78
N ALA A 71 -11.46 2.52 -3.29
CA ALA A 71 -10.80 1.20 -3.28
C ALA A 71 -9.41 1.23 -2.64
N GLY A 72 -9.22 2.08 -1.62
CA GLY A 72 -7.97 2.22 -0.90
C GLY A 72 -6.92 3.07 -1.59
N GLN A 73 -7.25 3.72 -2.71
CA GLN A 73 -6.29 4.48 -3.51
C GLN A 73 -6.04 5.91 -3.01
N GLN A 74 -6.81 6.38 -2.05
CA GLN A 74 -6.72 7.73 -1.47
C GLN A 74 -7.31 8.84 -2.36
N PHE A 75 -7.28 8.68 -3.68
CA PHE A 75 -7.69 9.69 -4.65
C PHE A 75 -8.75 9.13 -5.58
N ILE A 76 -9.59 10.01 -6.08
CA ILE A 76 -10.56 9.70 -7.13
C ILE A 76 -10.29 10.58 -8.34
N ARG A 77 -10.61 10.05 -9.52
CA ARG A 77 -10.58 10.84 -10.74
C ARG A 77 -12.00 11.32 -11.02
N GLN A 78 -12.17 12.63 -11.16
CA GLN A 78 -13.44 13.24 -11.47
C GLN A 78 -13.24 14.16 -12.68
N GLU A 79 -13.87 13.82 -13.79
CA GLU A 79 -13.67 14.50 -15.08
C GLU A 79 -12.19 14.48 -15.46
N SER A 80 -11.53 15.63 -15.58
CA SER A 80 -10.12 15.72 -15.94
C SER A 80 -9.20 15.98 -14.75
N SER A 81 -9.73 15.99 -13.53
CA SER A 81 -8.96 16.29 -12.34
C SER A 81 -8.88 15.09 -11.39
N VAL A 82 -7.81 15.06 -10.59
CA VAL A 82 -7.62 14.08 -9.54
C VAL A 82 -7.70 14.81 -8.22
N ARG A 83 -8.52 14.30 -7.30
CA ARG A 83 -8.67 14.89 -5.97
C ARG A 83 -8.70 13.83 -4.89
N ALA A 84 -8.45 14.25 -3.66
CA ALA A 84 -8.56 13.35 -2.51
C ALA A 84 -9.98 12.78 -2.42
N CYS A 85 -10.08 11.49 -2.09
CA CYS A 85 -11.38 10.85 -1.91
C CYS A 85 -12.16 11.55 -0.79
N PRO A 86 -13.37 12.05 -1.06
CA PRO A 86 -14.15 12.76 -0.04
C PRO A 86 -14.68 11.84 1.07
N THR A 87 -14.84 10.54 0.77
CA THR A 87 -15.37 9.59 1.74
C THR A 87 -14.36 9.25 2.82
N CYS A 88 -13.10 9.05 2.47
CA CYS A 88 -12.03 8.72 3.43
C CYS A 88 -11.08 9.90 3.70
N GLU A 89 -11.34 11.06 3.10
CA GLU A 89 -10.52 12.26 3.24
C GLU A 89 -9.05 12.03 2.85
N GLY A 90 -8.84 11.16 1.85
CA GLY A 90 -7.52 10.88 1.34
C GLY A 90 -6.71 9.85 2.12
N SER A 91 -7.30 9.21 3.13
CA SER A 91 -6.59 8.19 3.92
C SER A 91 -6.51 6.83 3.21
N GLY A 92 -7.47 6.55 2.34
CA GLY A 92 -7.63 5.23 1.71
C GLY A 92 -8.30 4.20 2.61
N LEU A 93 -8.71 4.57 3.82
CA LEU A 93 -9.27 3.66 4.81
C LEU A 93 -10.68 4.06 5.19
N ALA A 94 -11.51 3.06 5.51
CA ALA A 94 -12.93 3.25 5.81
C ALA A 94 -13.18 3.85 7.20
N GLY A 95 -12.21 3.75 8.11
CA GLY A 95 -12.36 4.24 9.47
C GLY A 95 -11.14 4.98 9.95
N ARG A 96 -11.15 5.30 11.24
CA ARG A 96 -10.00 5.95 11.86
C ARG A 96 -8.83 4.99 11.97
N LEU A 97 -7.63 5.54 11.88
CA LEU A 97 -6.42 4.76 12.12
C LEU A 97 -6.38 4.32 13.58
N PRO A 98 -5.87 3.09 13.85
CA PRO A 98 -5.71 2.64 15.23
C PRO A 98 -4.84 3.61 16.03
N VAL A 99 -5.27 3.93 17.26
CA VAL A 99 -4.58 4.93 18.09
C VAL A 99 -3.17 4.49 18.50
N HIS A 100 -2.90 3.19 18.51
CA HIS A 100 -1.57 2.65 18.87
C HIS A 100 -0.56 2.72 17.71
N TRP A 101 -1.01 3.10 16.51
CA TRP A 101 -0.10 3.19 15.37
C TRP A 101 0.86 4.36 15.54
N ARG A 102 2.12 4.11 15.22
CA ARG A 102 3.22 5.06 15.34
C ARG A 102 3.82 5.35 13.97
N LYS A 103 4.90 6.10 13.95
CA LYS A 103 5.53 6.57 12.70
C LYS A 103 5.87 5.42 11.72
N TYR A 104 6.26 4.26 12.24
CA TYR A 104 6.62 3.13 11.37
C TYR A 104 5.40 2.49 10.73
N HIS A 105 4.28 2.43 11.45
CA HIS A 105 3.01 1.98 10.86
C HIS A 105 2.59 2.92 9.74
N MET A 106 2.68 4.22 9.94
CA MET A 106 2.32 5.21 8.94
C MET A 106 3.25 5.16 7.73
N LEU A 107 4.54 4.90 7.96
CA LEU A 107 5.50 4.74 6.87
C LEU A 107 5.13 3.54 5.99
N VAL A 108 4.85 2.39 6.60
CA VAL A 108 4.44 1.18 5.88
C VAL A 108 3.14 1.43 5.10
N LEU A 109 2.16 2.08 5.72
CA LEU A 109 0.90 2.40 5.06
C LEU A 109 1.13 3.25 3.80
N ARG A 110 1.94 4.30 3.90
CA ARG A 110 2.24 5.16 2.75
C ARG A 110 2.96 4.41 1.63
N VAL A 111 3.95 3.59 1.99
CA VAL A 111 4.68 2.80 0.99
C VAL A 111 3.73 1.83 0.28
N ALA A 112 2.88 1.14 1.03
CA ALA A 112 1.93 0.20 0.46
C ALA A 112 0.92 0.90 -0.46
N GLN A 113 0.31 1.99 -0.01
CA GLN A 113 -0.68 2.72 -0.79
C GLN A 113 -0.08 3.34 -2.05
N SER A 114 1.12 3.89 -1.94
CA SER A 114 1.82 4.46 -3.10
C SER A 114 2.14 3.38 -4.14
N ALA A 115 2.62 2.22 -3.70
CA ALA A 115 2.93 1.11 -4.60
C ALA A 115 1.68 0.58 -5.30
N MET A 116 0.58 0.41 -4.57
CA MET A 116 -0.70 -0.03 -5.13
C MET A 116 -1.23 0.98 -6.14
N GLY A 117 -1.18 2.26 -5.84
CA GLY A 117 -1.62 3.32 -6.73
C GLY A 117 -0.86 3.33 -8.05
N ARG A 118 0.46 3.16 -7.99
CA ARG A 118 1.29 3.08 -9.19
C ARG A 118 0.95 1.85 -10.03
N ALA A 119 0.78 0.70 -9.40
CA ALA A 119 0.45 -0.53 -10.11
C ALA A 119 -0.91 -0.43 -10.80
N LEU A 120 -1.90 0.17 -10.15
CA LEU A 120 -3.21 0.41 -10.74
C LEU A 120 -3.14 1.38 -11.92
N ALA A 121 -2.37 2.44 -11.80
CA ALA A 121 -2.19 3.41 -12.89
C ALA A 121 -1.54 2.74 -14.11
N GLN A 122 -0.53 1.89 -13.89
CA GLN A 122 0.12 1.15 -14.96
C GLN A 122 -0.83 0.15 -15.63
N ALA A 123 -1.65 -0.55 -14.85
CA ALA A 123 -2.63 -1.48 -15.39
C ALA A 123 -3.67 -0.76 -16.25
N ARG A 124 -4.14 0.42 -15.84
CA ARG A 124 -5.07 1.23 -16.60
C ARG A 124 -4.45 1.72 -17.90
N ALA A 125 -3.21 2.20 -17.85
CA ALA A 125 -2.50 2.65 -19.05
C ALA A 125 -2.31 1.52 -20.04
N ALA A 126 -1.98 0.31 -19.58
CA ALA A 126 -1.84 -0.86 -20.44
C ALA A 126 -3.19 -1.27 -21.08
N ALA A 127 -4.29 -1.13 -20.33
CA ALA A 127 -5.62 -1.48 -20.84
C ALA A 127 -6.14 -0.48 -21.89
N THR A 128 -5.70 0.78 -21.84
CA THR A 128 -6.14 1.83 -22.76
C THR A 128 -5.18 2.05 -23.92
N GLY A 129 -4.02 1.43 -23.85
CA GLY A 129 -2.96 1.58 -24.87
C GLY A 129 -3.06 0.60 -26.04
#